data_af8c8ad1b17a7a3d6e7a81e60c5dc3cd
#
_entry.id   af8c8ad1b17a7a3d6e7a81e60c5dc3cd
#
_cell.length_a   1.000
_cell.length_b   1.000
_cell.length_c   1.000
_cell.angle_alpha   90.00
_cell.angle_beta   90.00
_cell.angle_gamma   90.00
#
_symmetry.space_group_name_H-M   'P 1'
#
loop_
_entity.id
_entity.type
_entity.pdbx_description
1 polymer ?
#
loop_
_entity_poly.entity_id
_entity_poly.type
_entity_poly.pdbx_seq_one_letter_code
_entity_poly.pdbx_strand_id
1 'polypeptide(L)'
;MAPNSASASDNKMTAEISTDLVQINTGFDGVNLLLFGTTNGTNNIIIVIKGPLETNIIRKKTRFASIWVNTEKVIIENVPTFYAIASTRPLNQITTQSILKKYGIGANNFLTNILKQANAKTMDISDEYKNALVRLKNKLGLYIDNPIKIKLIEGQL
;
A
#
# COMPACT_ATOMS: atom_id res chain seq x y z
N MET A 1 -26.69 -3.47 41.88
CA MET A 1 -26.68 -3.12 40.44
C MET A 1 -25.24 -3.29 39.97
N ALA A 2 -24.91 -4.40 39.35
CA ALA A 2 -23.55 -4.71 38.91
C ALA A 2 -23.29 -4.09 37.52
N PRO A 3 -22.13 -3.51 37.23
CA PRO A 3 -21.81 -2.99 35.92
C PRO A 3 -21.58 -4.17 34.97
N ASN A 4 -22.32 -4.18 33.89
CA ASN A 4 -22.18 -5.12 32.81
C ASN A 4 -20.87 -4.84 32.07
N SER A 5 -19.85 -5.64 32.30
CA SER A 5 -18.58 -5.58 31.56
C SER A 5 -18.86 -6.12 30.16
N ALA A 6 -19.01 -5.21 29.19
CA ALA A 6 -18.99 -5.58 27.78
C ALA A 6 -17.60 -6.15 27.48
N SER A 7 -17.49 -7.44 27.33
CA SER A 7 -16.30 -8.12 26.83
C SER A 7 -16.09 -7.68 25.38
N ALA A 8 -15.06 -6.89 25.14
CA ALA A 8 -14.58 -6.62 23.78
C ALA A 8 -14.17 -7.99 23.19
N SER A 9 -14.87 -8.44 22.16
CA SER A 9 -14.46 -9.62 21.41
C SER A 9 -13.10 -9.34 20.78
N ASP A 10 -12.09 -10.07 21.20
CA ASP A 10 -10.73 -9.99 20.69
C ASP A 10 -10.75 -10.51 19.24
N ASN A 11 -10.92 -9.62 18.29
CA ASN A 11 -10.92 -9.96 16.86
C ASN A 11 -9.49 -10.34 16.46
N LYS A 12 -9.11 -11.56 16.78
CA LYS A 12 -7.81 -12.10 16.45
C LYS A 12 -7.80 -12.53 14.98
N MET A 13 -6.93 -11.92 14.20
CA MET A 13 -6.66 -12.31 12.81
C MET A 13 -5.21 -12.78 12.72
N THR A 14 -4.99 -13.91 12.05
CA THR A 14 -3.66 -14.38 11.70
C THR A 14 -3.58 -14.51 10.19
N ALA A 15 -2.50 -14.02 9.59
CA ALA A 15 -2.26 -14.11 8.16
C ALA A 15 -0.81 -14.53 7.90
N GLU A 16 -0.62 -15.39 6.90
CA GLU A 16 0.69 -15.90 6.49
C GLU A 16 0.81 -15.89 4.97
N ILE A 17 2.03 -15.91 4.48
CA ILE A 17 2.38 -15.97 3.06
C ILE A 17 2.99 -17.34 2.77
N SER A 18 2.63 -17.94 1.63
CA SER A 18 3.12 -19.27 1.24
C SER A 18 4.64 -19.36 1.07
N THR A 19 5.29 -18.23 0.81
CA THR A 19 6.74 -18.14 0.63
C THR A 19 7.22 -16.79 1.13
N ASP A 20 8.13 -16.78 2.07
CA ASP A 20 8.74 -15.57 2.65
C ASP A 20 10.03 -15.14 1.91
N LEU A 21 10.59 -16.03 1.09
CA LEU A 21 11.79 -15.79 0.31
C LEU A 21 11.52 -15.93 -1.19
N VAL A 22 11.67 -14.84 -1.93
CA VAL A 22 11.61 -14.82 -3.39
C VAL A 22 13.02 -14.63 -3.94
N GLN A 23 13.54 -15.66 -4.62
CA GLN A 23 14.84 -15.56 -5.29
C GLN A 23 14.69 -14.89 -6.64
N ILE A 24 15.40 -13.78 -6.84
CA ILE A 24 15.43 -13.04 -8.10
C ILE A 24 16.72 -13.38 -8.84
N ASN A 25 16.59 -13.95 -10.01
CA ASN A 25 17.69 -14.23 -10.94
C ASN A 25 17.46 -13.52 -12.29
N THR A 26 18.38 -13.70 -13.24
CA THR A 26 18.35 -13.03 -14.54
C THR A 26 17.13 -13.41 -15.40
N GLY A 27 16.42 -14.49 -15.11
CA GLY A 27 15.21 -14.95 -15.80
C GLY A 27 13.95 -14.80 -14.96
N PHE A 28 13.94 -13.93 -13.95
CA PHE A 28 12.79 -13.77 -13.07
C PHE A 28 11.68 -12.95 -13.73
N ASP A 29 10.53 -13.59 -13.98
CA ASP A 29 9.33 -12.96 -14.54
C ASP A 29 8.24 -12.68 -13.51
N GLY A 30 8.53 -12.87 -12.22
CA GLY A 30 7.60 -12.73 -11.12
C GLY A 30 7.29 -14.07 -10.43
N VAL A 31 6.61 -14.00 -9.28
CA VAL A 31 6.18 -15.18 -8.53
C VAL A 31 4.75 -14.95 -8.02
N ASN A 32 3.95 -16.01 -8.06
CA ASN A 32 2.63 -16.01 -7.45
C ASN A 32 2.76 -16.34 -5.95
N LEU A 33 2.37 -15.39 -5.11
CA LEU A 33 2.32 -15.59 -3.67
C LEU A 33 0.88 -15.87 -3.24
N LEU A 34 0.67 -16.92 -2.46
CA LEU A 34 -0.59 -17.18 -1.80
C LEU A 34 -0.56 -16.58 -0.40
N LEU A 35 -1.49 -15.68 -0.13
CA LEU A 35 -1.76 -15.15 1.20
C LEU A 35 -2.98 -15.87 1.77
N PHE A 36 -2.86 -16.44 2.95
CA PHE A 36 -3.93 -17.15 3.63
C PHE A 36 -3.94 -16.83 5.12
N GLY A 37 -5.04 -17.12 5.80
CA GLY A 37 -5.14 -16.82 7.22
C GLY A 37 -6.48 -17.22 7.80
N THR A 38 -6.63 -16.96 9.09
CA THR A 38 -7.87 -17.20 9.85
C THR A 38 -8.32 -15.91 10.52
N THR A 39 -9.63 -15.78 10.70
CA THR A 39 -10.24 -14.65 11.39
C THR A 39 -11.41 -15.11 12.26
N ASN A 40 -11.55 -14.53 13.42
CA ASN A 40 -12.68 -14.76 14.31
C ASN A 40 -13.81 -13.75 14.03
N GLY A 41 -14.76 -14.14 13.20
CA GLY A 41 -16.08 -13.51 13.14
C GLY A 41 -16.20 -12.18 12.39
N THR A 42 -15.19 -11.69 11.64
CA THR A 42 -15.35 -10.52 10.79
C THR A 42 -15.21 -10.86 9.31
N ASN A 43 -16.19 -10.40 8.51
CA ASN A 43 -16.17 -10.54 7.06
C ASN A 43 -15.60 -9.27 6.37
N ASN A 44 -15.19 -8.25 7.14
CA ASN A 44 -14.65 -7.00 6.63
C ASN A 44 -13.14 -6.96 6.81
N ILE A 45 -12.42 -7.48 5.84
CA ILE A 45 -10.97 -7.61 5.89
C ILE A 45 -10.34 -6.73 4.81
N ILE A 46 -9.32 -5.98 5.21
CA ILE A 46 -8.43 -5.26 4.31
C ILE A 46 -7.00 -5.69 4.65
N ILE A 47 -6.27 -6.14 3.66
CA ILE A 47 -4.86 -6.51 3.79
C ILE A 47 -4.05 -5.58 2.89
N VAL A 48 -2.99 -5.02 3.46
CA VAL A 48 -2.03 -4.19 2.73
C VAL A 48 -0.68 -4.89 2.73
N ILE A 49 -0.17 -5.16 1.53
CA ILE A 49 1.13 -5.79 1.31
C ILE A 49 2.09 -4.70 0.87
N LYS A 50 3.23 -4.62 1.54
CA LYS A 50 4.30 -3.66 1.24
C LYS A 50 5.62 -4.40 1.06
N GLY A 51 6.33 -4.10 -0.01
CA GLY A 51 7.70 -4.55 -0.21
C GLY A 51 8.71 -3.74 0.65
N PRO A 52 9.99 -4.08 0.56
CA PRO A 52 11.05 -3.31 1.19
C PRO A 52 11.01 -1.84 0.83
N LEU A 53 11.55 -1.00 1.71
CA LEU A 53 11.60 0.44 1.49
C LEU A 53 12.83 0.84 0.67
N GLU A 54 12.66 1.77 -0.25
CA GLU A 54 13.74 2.30 -1.08
C GLU A 54 13.65 3.82 -1.21
N THR A 55 14.73 4.43 -1.68
CA THR A 55 14.77 5.84 -2.05
C THR A 55 14.50 5.99 -3.53
N ASN A 56 13.50 6.79 -3.88
CA ASN A 56 13.15 7.08 -5.27
C ASN A 56 13.57 8.50 -5.66
N ILE A 57 14.12 8.63 -6.87
CA ILE A 57 14.52 9.91 -7.45
C ILE A 57 13.59 10.20 -8.62
N ILE A 58 12.80 11.26 -8.49
CA ILE A 58 11.92 11.73 -9.55
C ILE A 58 12.54 12.96 -10.21
N ARG A 59 12.57 12.97 -11.54
CA ARG A 59 13.07 14.10 -12.33
C ARG A 59 11.97 14.62 -13.23
N LYS A 60 11.72 15.92 -13.15
CA LYS A 60 10.80 16.59 -14.06
C LYS A 60 11.54 16.94 -15.33
N LYS A 61 10.96 16.56 -16.48
CA LYS A 61 11.45 16.97 -17.79
C LYS A 61 10.62 18.15 -18.27
N THR A 62 11.29 19.22 -18.68
CA THR A 62 10.66 20.38 -19.29
C THR A 62 11.22 20.58 -20.70
N ARG A 63 10.38 20.94 -21.64
CA ARG A 63 10.78 21.23 -23.01
C ARG A 63 11.27 22.66 -23.11
N PHE A 64 12.54 22.83 -23.46
CA PHE A 64 13.14 24.12 -23.74
C PHE A 64 13.71 24.12 -25.15
N ALA A 65 13.29 25.07 -26.00
CA ALA A 65 13.76 25.20 -27.38
C ALA A 65 13.79 23.87 -28.17
N SER A 66 12.71 23.06 -28.10
CA SER A 66 12.56 21.75 -28.74
C SER A 66 13.38 20.60 -28.13
N ILE A 67 14.14 20.83 -27.07
CA ILE A 67 14.92 19.82 -26.35
C ILE A 67 14.29 19.55 -24.99
N TRP A 68 14.24 18.26 -24.56
CA TRP A 68 13.80 17.87 -23.23
C TRP A 68 14.98 17.93 -22.26
N VAL A 69 14.89 18.78 -21.25
CA VAL A 69 15.89 18.92 -20.18
C VAL A 69 15.30 18.54 -18.83
N ASN A 70 16.12 17.94 -17.97
CA ASN A 70 15.75 17.69 -16.59
C ASN A 70 15.90 18.97 -15.78
N THR A 71 14.80 19.54 -15.30
CA THR A 71 14.80 20.83 -14.59
C THR A 71 14.77 20.68 -13.08
N GLU A 72 14.10 19.66 -12.58
CA GLU A 72 13.91 19.47 -11.17
C GLU A 72 14.22 18.01 -10.77
N LYS A 73 14.75 17.84 -9.57
CA LYS A 73 15.05 16.55 -8.96
C LYS A 73 14.44 16.53 -7.56
N VAL A 74 13.55 15.56 -7.31
CA VAL A 74 12.95 15.32 -5.99
C VAL A 74 13.35 13.93 -5.52
N ILE A 75 13.80 13.84 -4.27
CA ILE A 75 14.15 12.57 -3.62
C ILE A 75 13.03 12.25 -2.64
N ILE A 76 12.46 11.06 -2.75
CA ILE A 76 11.44 10.54 -1.83
C ILE A 76 12.00 9.28 -1.19
N GLU A 77 12.21 9.33 0.10
CA GLU A 77 12.72 8.22 0.90
C GLU A 77 11.58 7.36 1.46
N ASN A 78 11.91 6.16 1.89
CA ASN A 78 10.98 5.22 2.54
C ASN A 78 9.77 4.82 1.68
N VAL A 79 9.97 4.76 0.37
CA VAL A 79 8.96 4.33 -0.58
C VAL A 79 9.00 2.82 -0.74
N PRO A 80 7.87 2.09 -0.57
CA PRO A 80 7.88 0.65 -0.77
C PRO A 80 8.17 0.30 -2.24
N THR A 81 8.97 -0.70 -2.47
CA THR A 81 9.26 -1.24 -3.81
C THR A 81 8.02 -1.80 -4.47
N PHE A 82 7.15 -2.41 -3.67
CA PHE A 82 5.88 -3.01 -4.06
C PHE A 82 4.77 -2.59 -3.11
N TYR A 83 3.55 -2.43 -3.62
CA TYR A 83 2.37 -2.10 -2.84
C TYR A 83 1.14 -2.77 -3.44
N ALA A 84 0.40 -3.52 -2.63
CA ALA A 84 -0.86 -4.11 -3.06
C ALA A 84 -1.90 -4.05 -1.93
N ILE A 85 -3.17 -3.96 -2.33
CA ILE A 85 -4.31 -4.03 -1.43
C ILE A 85 -5.14 -5.25 -1.79
N ALA A 86 -5.55 -5.99 -0.79
CA ALA A 86 -6.57 -7.03 -0.92
C ALA A 86 -7.72 -6.75 0.05
N SER A 87 -8.96 -7.01 -0.36
CA SER A 87 -10.12 -6.83 0.50
C SER A 87 -11.24 -7.79 0.16
N THR A 88 -12.08 -8.07 1.16
CA THR A 88 -13.26 -8.92 0.99
C THR A 88 -14.38 -8.24 0.20
N ARG A 89 -14.47 -6.91 0.31
CA ARG A 89 -15.45 -6.05 -0.39
C ARG A 89 -14.80 -4.74 -0.83
N PRO A 90 -15.44 -3.94 -1.68
CA PRO A 90 -14.94 -2.59 -2.02
C PRO A 90 -14.64 -1.76 -0.77
N LEU A 91 -13.52 -1.04 -0.76
CA LEU A 91 -13.02 -0.32 0.42
C LEU A 91 -14.05 0.66 1.00
N ASN A 92 -14.83 1.33 0.14
CA ASN A 92 -15.89 2.26 0.55
C ASN A 92 -17.07 1.60 1.25
N GLN A 93 -17.23 0.27 1.13
CA GLN A 93 -18.22 -0.51 1.86
C GLN A 93 -17.70 -1.04 3.20
N ILE A 94 -16.38 -1.12 3.36
CA ILE A 94 -15.75 -1.60 4.58
C ILE A 94 -15.47 -0.46 5.54
N THR A 95 -15.01 0.69 5.01
CA THR A 95 -14.54 1.79 5.86
C THR A 95 -14.68 3.16 5.18
N THR A 96 -14.47 4.23 5.94
CA THR A 96 -14.56 5.61 5.46
C THR A 96 -13.23 6.10 4.90
N GLN A 97 -13.29 7.13 4.04
CA GLN A 97 -12.09 7.80 3.50
C GLN A 97 -11.18 8.37 4.59
N SER A 98 -11.76 8.82 5.70
CA SER A 98 -10.99 9.33 6.84
C SER A 98 -10.11 8.24 7.47
N ILE A 99 -10.65 7.03 7.61
CA ILE A 99 -9.92 5.87 8.12
C ILE A 99 -8.85 5.43 7.12
N LEU A 100 -9.17 5.35 5.83
CA LEU A 100 -8.18 5.04 4.78
C LEU A 100 -7.00 6.01 4.81
N LYS A 101 -7.25 7.31 4.94
CA LYS A 101 -6.21 8.34 5.08
C LYS A 101 -5.40 8.17 6.37
N LYS A 102 -6.08 7.94 7.50
CA LYS A 102 -5.43 7.77 8.81
C LYS A 102 -4.43 6.61 8.81
N TYR A 103 -4.82 5.48 8.24
CA TYR A 103 -3.98 4.27 8.19
C TYR A 103 -3.11 4.15 6.94
N GLY A 104 -3.15 5.15 6.05
CA GLY A 104 -2.35 5.14 4.82
C GLY A 104 -2.74 3.99 3.86
N ILE A 105 -4.03 3.66 3.81
CA ILE A 105 -4.53 2.65 2.88
C ILE A 105 -4.80 3.30 1.53
N GLY A 106 -4.16 2.77 0.48
CA GLY A 106 -4.05 3.39 -0.84
C GLY A 106 -2.68 4.06 -1.04
N ALA A 107 -2.08 3.91 -2.22
CA ALA A 107 -0.73 4.39 -2.48
C ALA A 107 -0.57 5.90 -2.24
N ASN A 108 -1.54 6.70 -2.65
CA ASN A 108 -1.53 8.15 -2.41
C ASN A 108 -1.63 8.50 -0.92
N ASN A 109 -2.48 7.81 -0.16
CA ASN A 109 -2.62 8.02 1.28
C ASN A 109 -1.35 7.63 2.03
N PHE A 110 -0.76 6.50 1.63
CA PHE A 110 0.49 6.00 2.20
C PHE A 110 1.64 6.99 1.96
N LEU A 111 1.86 7.44 0.72
CA LEU A 111 2.90 8.42 0.40
C LEU A 111 2.68 9.75 1.13
N THR A 112 1.43 10.22 1.25
CA THR A 112 1.12 11.42 2.02
C THR A 112 1.52 11.26 3.49
N ASN A 113 1.30 10.09 4.08
CA ASN A 113 1.69 9.83 5.47
C ASN A 113 3.21 9.77 5.64
N ILE A 114 3.94 9.12 4.72
CA ILE A 114 5.42 9.12 4.73
C ILE A 114 5.97 10.54 4.68
N LEU A 115 5.48 11.35 3.73
CA LEU A 115 5.96 12.70 3.56
C LEU A 115 5.68 13.59 4.77
N LYS A 116 4.54 13.42 5.42
CA LYS A 116 4.23 14.11 6.68
C LYS A 116 5.19 13.72 7.80
N GLN A 117 5.59 12.46 7.88
CA GLN A 117 6.53 11.96 8.89
C GLN A 117 7.97 12.40 8.62
N ALA A 118 8.36 12.49 7.35
CA ALA A 118 9.69 12.94 6.95
C ALA A 118 9.88 14.46 7.09
N ASN A 119 8.79 15.21 7.10
CA ASN A 119 8.79 16.67 6.97
C ASN A 119 8.91 17.46 8.27
N ALA A 120 9.92 17.19 9.04
CA ALA A 120 10.46 18.31 9.81
C ALA A 120 11.41 19.22 8.98
N LYS A 121 11.90 18.83 7.79
CA LYS A 121 13.00 19.55 7.12
C LYS A 121 13.03 19.55 5.58
N THR A 122 12.11 18.96 4.85
CA THR A 122 12.23 18.92 3.37
C THR A 122 11.03 19.54 2.68
N MET A 123 11.31 20.36 1.67
CA MET A 123 10.39 21.06 0.78
C MET A 123 9.07 20.30 0.59
N ASP A 124 7.99 21.08 0.61
CA ASP A 124 6.63 20.63 0.30
C ASP A 124 6.62 19.88 -1.05
N ILE A 125 6.80 18.55 -0.96
CA ILE A 125 6.76 17.69 -2.15
C ILE A 125 5.34 17.78 -2.67
N SER A 126 5.18 18.49 -3.79
CA SER A 126 3.89 18.76 -4.36
C SER A 126 3.15 17.46 -4.70
N ASP A 127 1.83 17.51 -4.69
CA ASP A 127 0.97 16.39 -5.10
C ASP A 127 1.30 15.90 -6.51
N GLU A 128 1.87 16.76 -7.36
CA GLU A 128 2.34 16.41 -8.70
C GLU A 128 3.39 15.28 -8.67
N TYR A 129 4.40 15.38 -7.79
CA TYR A 129 5.46 14.37 -7.69
C TYR A 129 4.96 13.06 -7.06
N LYS A 130 4.08 13.14 -6.05
CA LYS A 130 3.43 11.97 -5.47
C LYS A 130 2.63 11.19 -6.52
N ASN A 131 1.78 11.92 -7.24
CA ASN A 131 0.95 11.33 -8.29
C ASN A 131 1.79 10.76 -9.45
N ALA A 132 2.89 11.43 -9.80
CA ALA A 132 3.82 10.93 -10.81
C ALA A 132 4.47 9.62 -10.37
N LEU A 133 4.91 9.52 -9.11
CA LEU A 133 5.49 8.29 -8.56
C LEU A 133 4.48 7.14 -8.56
N VAL A 134 3.28 7.36 -8.03
CA VAL A 134 2.22 6.33 -8.02
C VAL A 134 1.90 5.86 -9.43
N ARG A 135 1.71 6.80 -10.37
CA ARG A 135 1.45 6.47 -11.78
C ARG A 135 2.57 5.64 -12.41
N LEU A 136 3.83 5.97 -12.11
CA LEU A 136 4.98 5.21 -12.63
C LEU A 136 5.01 3.80 -12.04
N LYS A 137 4.85 3.67 -10.73
CA LYS A 137 4.83 2.36 -10.05
C LYS A 137 3.64 1.51 -10.51
N ASN A 138 2.46 2.08 -10.73
CA ASN A 138 1.30 1.39 -11.30
C ASN A 138 1.59 0.91 -12.73
N LYS A 139 2.20 1.76 -13.56
CA LYS A 139 2.57 1.39 -14.95
C LYS A 139 3.57 0.24 -15.00
N LEU A 140 4.45 0.15 -14.00
CA LEU A 140 5.41 -0.95 -13.85
C LEU A 140 4.80 -2.21 -13.21
N GLY A 141 3.51 -2.20 -12.84
CA GLY A 141 2.85 -3.30 -12.14
C GLY A 141 3.31 -3.49 -10.69
N LEU A 142 4.06 -2.54 -10.15
CA LEU A 142 4.58 -2.60 -8.78
C LEU A 142 3.57 -2.15 -7.74
N TYR A 143 2.61 -1.29 -8.11
CA TYR A 143 1.53 -0.84 -7.25
C TYR A 143 0.19 -1.33 -7.78
N ILE A 144 -0.59 -1.97 -6.92
CA ILE A 144 -1.91 -2.51 -7.21
C ILE A 144 -2.89 -1.85 -6.24
N ASP A 145 -3.40 -0.68 -6.64
CA ASP A 145 -4.34 0.11 -5.83
C ASP A 145 -5.79 -0.40 -5.90
N ASN A 146 -6.15 -1.08 -6.99
CA ASN A 146 -7.44 -1.75 -7.08
C ASN A 146 -7.41 -3.00 -6.19
N PRO A 147 -8.27 -3.09 -5.16
CA PRO A 147 -8.20 -4.20 -4.22
C PRO A 147 -8.38 -5.56 -4.89
N ILE A 148 -7.43 -6.44 -4.64
CA ILE A 148 -7.52 -7.86 -5.01
C ILE A 148 -8.60 -8.49 -4.12
N LYS A 149 -9.50 -9.28 -4.72
CA LYS A 149 -10.60 -9.91 -3.98
C LYS A 149 -10.09 -11.02 -3.06
N ILE A 150 -10.34 -10.88 -1.76
CA ILE A 150 -10.14 -11.94 -0.78
C ILE A 150 -11.32 -12.92 -0.87
N LYS A 151 -11.02 -14.22 -0.93
CA LYS A 151 -12.01 -15.30 -0.89
C LYS A 151 -12.10 -15.80 0.53
N LEU A 152 -13.25 -15.65 1.17
CA LEU A 152 -13.53 -16.28 2.44
C LEU A 152 -13.98 -17.71 2.20
N ILE A 153 -13.41 -18.65 2.95
CA ILE A 153 -13.80 -20.05 2.97
C ILE A 153 -14.36 -20.31 4.37
N GLU A 154 -15.65 -20.61 4.46
CA GLU A 154 -16.24 -21.03 5.72
C GLU A 154 -15.77 -22.44 6.03
N GLY A 155 -14.94 -22.59 7.07
CA GLY A 155 -14.58 -23.89 7.61
C GLY A 155 -15.71 -24.41 8.46
N GLN A 156 -16.27 -25.56 8.13
CA GLN A 156 -17.01 -26.37 9.11
C GLN A 156 -15.96 -26.96 10.06
N LEU A 157 -15.96 -26.54 11.32
CA LEU A 157 -15.32 -27.19 12.44
C LEU A 157 -16.20 -28.36 12.90
#